data_59913807e0447a575b5a8273ccf8b1ed
#
_entry.id   59913807e0447a575b5a8273ccf8b1ed
#
_cell.length_a   1.000
_cell.length_b   1.000
_cell.length_c   1.000
_cell.angle_alpha   90.00
_cell.angle_beta   90.00
_cell.angle_gamma   90.00
#
_symmetry.space_group_name_H-M   'P 1'
#
loop_
_entity.id
_entity.type
_entity.pdbx_description
1 polymer ?
#
loop_
_entity_poly.entity_id
_entity_poly.type
_entity_poly.pdbx_seq_one_letter_code
_entity_poly.pdbx_strand_id
1 'polypeptide(L)'
;MTPEENYKKLFKPLRLSMYDFNENSVRKELETLVDSNAIIHLSFPLNDTVGPDAFYDLSYKKLFHSFPDLERRDYIVISGRTEKNFYWVGTCGIYCGTFINPFLDIPPTGHLSHMRFHEFFKFENNKITEVQAIWDIPELMMQAKAWPMAPSLGREWCVPGPSTLDGINEGKIFTEKSSSSLEHIVSMANAMKRHPSEGGPELMELGKYWHKNMNWYGPSGIGSSRGIDGFRTWHQIPFLNAKPDRGKLTSYDKKDGWGEDIFYHFFSENEYVAVTGLSLIHI
;
A
#
# COMPACT_ATOMS: atom_id res chain seq x y z
N MET A 1 3.42 -22.59 -15.08
CA MET A 1 2.86 -21.39 -14.43
C MET A 1 2.90 -21.63 -12.94
N THR A 2 3.58 -20.79 -12.18
CA THR A 2 3.63 -20.88 -10.73
C THR A 2 2.28 -20.41 -10.13
N PRO A 3 1.96 -20.74 -8.86
CA PRO A 3 0.78 -20.18 -8.21
C PRO A 3 0.75 -18.66 -8.21
N GLU A 4 1.87 -18.01 -8.00
CA GLU A 4 2.02 -16.55 -8.00
C GLU A 4 1.67 -15.95 -9.38
N GLU A 5 2.19 -16.53 -10.46
CA GLU A 5 1.83 -16.13 -11.83
C GLU A 5 0.33 -16.33 -12.10
N ASN A 6 -0.26 -17.42 -11.58
CA ASN A 6 -1.68 -17.69 -11.71
C ASN A 6 -2.54 -16.66 -10.99
N TYR A 7 -2.24 -16.31 -9.74
CA TYR A 7 -3.02 -15.33 -8.98
C TYR A 7 -2.95 -13.93 -9.57
N LYS A 8 -1.79 -13.52 -10.06
CA LYS A 8 -1.64 -12.26 -10.79
C LYS A 8 -2.49 -12.23 -12.06
N LYS A 9 -2.55 -13.35 -12.79
CA LYS A 9 -3.40 -13.50 -13.97
C LYS A 9 -4.88 -13.48 -13.63
N LEU A 10 -5.29 -14.15 -12.56
CA LEU A 10 -6.68 -14.13 -12.07
C LEU A 10 -7.13 -12.73 -11.63
N PHE A 11 -6.23 -11.95 -11.05
CA PHE A 11 -6.50 -10.59 -10.59
C PHE A 11 -6.59 -9.56 -11.75
N LYS A 12 -5.98 -9.85 -12.89
CA LYS A 12 -5.90 -8.92 -14.03
C LYS A 12 -7.26 -8.42 -14.54
N PRO A 13 -8.33 -9.25 -14.71
CA PRO A 13 -9.63 -8.77 -15.18
C PRO A 13 -10.24 -7.71 -14.23
N LEU A 14 -10.19 -7.90 -12.92
CA LEU A 14 -10.68 -6.92 -11.94
C LEU A 14 -9.93 -5.59 -12.09
N ARG A 15 -8.62 -5.62 -12.16
CA ARG A 15 -7.80 -4.43 -12.36
C ARG A 15 -8.14 -3.69 -13.66
N LEU A 16 -8.30 -4.42 -14.76
CA LEU A 16 -8.62 -3.84 -16.06
C LEU A 16 -10.04 -3.27 -16.13
N SER A 17 -11.01 -3.85 -15.42
CA SER A 17 -12.37 -3.32 -15.33
C SER A 17 -12.45 -1.95 -14.64
N MET A 18 -11.40 -1.60 -13.89
CA MET A 18 -11.27 -0.31 -13.19
C MET A 18 -10.46 0.73 -13.98
N TYR A 19 -9.78 0.33 -15.05
CA TYR A 19 -8.99 1.27 -15.87
C TYR A 19 -9.89 2.21 -16.67
N ASP A 20 -10.97 1.67 -17.22
CA ASP A 20 -12.12 2.42 -17.76
C ASP A 20 -13.34 1.98 -16.95
N PHE A 21 -13.56 2.67 -15.84
CA PHE A 21 -14.40 2.18 -14.74
C PHE A 21 -15.83 1.94 -15.19
N ASN A 22 -16.25 0.69 -15.16
CA ASN A 22 -17.61 0.27 -15.43
C ASN A 22 -18.18 -0.50 -14.24
N GLU A 23 -19.22 0.06 -13.61
CA GLU A 23 -19.84 -0.52 -12.41
C GLU A 23 -20.19 -2.00 -12.55
N ASN A 24 -20.89 -2.36 -13.64
CA ASN A 24 -21.35 -3.74 -13.84
C ASN A 24 -20.17 -4.72 -13.98
N SER A 25 -19.14 -4.29 -14.71
CA SER A 25 -17.92 -5.09 -14.90
C SER A 25 -17.16 -5.26 -13.59
N VAL A 26 -16.98 -4.19 -12.81
CA VAL A 26 -16.29 -4.22 -11.53
C VAL A 26 -17.03 -5.10 -10.53
N ARG A 27 -18.36 -4.98 -10.39
CA ARG A 27 -19.16 -5.84 -9.53
C ARG A 27 -19.02 -7.31 -9.91
N LYS A 28 -19.17 -7.62 -11.19
CA LYS A 28 -19.02 -8.99 -11.70
C LYS A 28 -17.65 -9.59 -11.38
N GLU A 29 -16.57 -8.82 -11.57
CA GLU A 29 -15.23 -9.32 -11.27
C GLU A 29 -15.01 -9.49 -9.77
N LEU A 30 -15.55 -8.60 -8.93
CA LEU A 30 -15.52 -8.75 -7.48
C LEU A 30 -16.29 -10.00 -7.03
N GLU A 31 -17.53 -10.21 -7.48
CA GLU A 31 -18.33 -11.42 -7.19
C GLU A 31 -17.62 -12.70 -7.64
N THR A 32 -16.94 -12.64 -8.79
CA THR A 32 -16.21 -13.78 -9.34
C THR A 32 -14.98 -14.11 -8.50
N LEU A 33 -14.25 -13.10 -8.03
CA LEU A 33 -12.91 -13.27 -7.48
C LEU A 33 -12.87 -13.25 -5.94
N VAL A 34 -13.73 -12.45 -5.30
CA VAL A 34 -13.76 -12.30 -3.84
C VAL A 34 -14.65 -13.35 -3.21
N ASP A 35 -14.18 -13.99 -2.15
CA ASP A 35 -14.99 -14.92 -1.36
C ASP A 35 -16.12 -14.17 -0.64
N SER A 36 -17.28 -14.79 -0.50
CA SER A 36 -18.43 -14.18 0.18
C SER A 36 -18.16 -13.82 1.65
N ASN A 37 -17.21 -14.51 2.29
CA ASN A 37 -16.79 -14.28 3.66
C ASN A 37 -15.44 -13.56 3.75
N ALA A 38 -14.92 -13.05 2.64
CA ALA A 38 -13.65 -12.33 2.63
C ALA A 38 -13.69 -11.14 3.58
N ILE A 39 -12.65 -11.02 4.39
CA ILE A 39 -12.49 -9.88 5.30
C ILE A 39 -11.81 -8.75 4.54
N ILE A 40 -12.42 -7.57 4.55
CA ILE A 40 -11.95 -6.42 3.81
C ILE A 40 -11.61 -5.30 4.80
N HIS A 41 -10.33 -4.97 4.90
CA HIS A 41 -9.81 -3.89 5.74
C HIS A 41 -9.59 -2.65 4.88
N LEU A 42 -10.36 -1.60 5.12
CA LEU A 42 -10.29 -0.34 4.40
C LEU A 42 -9.76 0.78 5.32
N SER A 43 -9.16 1.79 4.72
CA SER A 43 -8.75 3.00 5.43
C SER A 43 -9.93 3.67 6.13
N PHE A 44 -9.69 4.21 7.33
CA PHE A 44 -10.66 5.10 7.97
C PHE A 44 -10.99 6.28 7.02
N PRO A 45 -12.27 6.69 6.89
CA PRO A 45 -13.45 6.28 7.67
C PRO A 45 -14.30 5.17 7.00
N LEU A 46 -13.78 4.46 5.99
CA LEU A 46 -14.53 3.40 5.29
C LEU A 46 -14.74 2.16 6.17
N ASN A 47 -13.77 1.87 7.05
CA ASN A 47 -13.76 0.76 8.01
C ASN A 47 -13.80 -0.65 7.39
N ASP A 48 -13.80 -1.65 8.25
CA ASP A 48 -13.83 -3.04 7.86
C ASP A 48 -15.21 -3.47 7.34
N THR A 49 -15.22 -4.42 6.41
CA THR A 49 -16.44 -5.04 5.89
C THR A 49 -16.21 -6.48 5.46
N VAL A 50 -17.25 -7.17 5.01
CA VAL A 50 -17.19 -8.57 4.59
C VAL A 50 -17.88 -8.74 3.23
N GLY A 51 -17.19 -9.47 2.34
CA GLY A 51 -17.71 -9.90 1.05
C GLY A 51 -17.67 -8.84 -0.05
N PRO A 52 -17.92 -9.26 -1.30
CA PRO A 52 -17.74 -8.43 -2.49
C PRO A 52 -18.71 -7.25 -2.60
N ASP A 53 -19.99 -7.44 -2.25
CA ASP A 53 -21.01 -6.38 -2.38
C ASP A 53 -20.73 -5.22 -1.43
N ALA A 54 -20.49 -5.53 -0.15
CA ALA A 54 -20.18 -4.52 0.84
C ALA A 54 -18.84 -3.83 0.54
N PHE A 55 -17.86 -4.57 0.03
CA PHE A 55 -16.61 -3.99 -0.45
C PHE A 55 -16.87 -2.94 -1.55
N TYR A 56 -17.65 -3.30 -2.57
CA TYR A 56 -18.01 -2.36 -3.63
C TYR A 56 -18.79 -1.15 -3.08
N ASP A 57 -19.84 -1.38 -2.31
CA ASP A 57 -20.74 -0.30 -1.87
C ASP A 57 -20.09 0.69 -0.91
N LEU A 58 -19.19 0.21 -0.02
CA LEU A 58 -18.49 1.08 0.92
C LEU A 58 -17.33 1.84 0.29
N SER A 59 -16.73 1.32 -0.78
CA SER A 59 -15.51 1.87 -1.37
C SER A 59 -15.73 2.39 -2.80
N TYR A 60 -15.70 1.53 -3.80
CA TYR A 60 -15.66 1.91 -5.22
C TYR A 60 -16.88 2.67 -5.69
N LYS A 61 -18.07 2.34 -5.19
CA LYS A 61 -19.31 3.06 -5.52
C LYS A 61 -19.25 4.52 -5.10
N LYS A 62 -18.73 4.80 -3.89
CA LYS A 62 -18.56 6.17 -3.40
C LYS A 62 -17.54 6.92 -4.24
N LEU A 63 -16.43 6.26 -4.56
CA LEU A 63 -15.38 6.84 -5.38
C LEU A 63 -15.88 7.13 -6.80
N PHE A 64 -16.57 6.19 -7.42
CA PHE A 64 -17.16 6.38 -8.76
C PHE A 64 -18.24 7.46 -8.79
N HIS A 65 -19.05 7.58 -7.73
CA HIS A 65 -19.98 8.70 -7.61
C HIS A 65 -19.26 10.05 -7.60
N SER A 66 -18.12 10.11 -6.95
CA SER A 66 -17.32 11.34 -6.81
C SER A 66 -16.55 11.68 -8.08
N PHE A 67 -16.14 10.66 -8.82
CA PHE A 67 -15.39 10.73 -10.07
C PHE A 67 -16.10 9.93 -11.17
N PRO A 68 -17.07 10.52 -11.92
CA PRO A 68 -17.82 9.77 -12.94
C PRO A 68 -16.98 9.24 -14.11
N ASP A 69 -15.79 9.81 -14.31
CA ASP A 69 -14.78 9.38 -15.27
C ASP A 69 -13.59 8.70 -14.56
N LEU A 70 -13.88 7.94 -13.48
CA LEU A 70 -12.88 7.28 -12.66
C LEU A 70 -11.99 6.34 -13.46
N GLU A 71 -10.70 6.49 -13.29
CA GLU A 71 -9.68 5.56 -13.78
C GLU A 71 -8.82 5.04 -12.60
N ARG A 72 -8.48 3.75 -12.66
CA ARG A 72 -7.42 3.16 -11.86
C ARG A 72 -6.15 3.08 -12.70
N ARG A 73 -5.03 3.59 -12.18
CA ARG A 73 -3.71 3.49 -12.81
C ARG A 73 -2.72 2.84 -11.86
N ASP A 74 -2.37 1.61 -12.18
CA ASP A 74 -1.37 0.88 -11.40
C ASP A 74 0.04 1.29 -11.81
N TYR A 75 0.93 1.43 -10.82
CA TYR A 75 2.38 1.60 -11.00
C TYR A 75 3.13 0.32 -10.72
N ILE A 76 2.67 -0.44 -9.72
CA ILE A 76 3.27 -1.69 -9.28
C ILE A 76 2.15 -2.72 -9.12
N VAL A 77 2.36 -3.91 -9.66
CA VAL A 77 1.51 -5.09 -9.47
C VAL A 77 2.45 -6.28 -9.29
N ILE A 78 2.54 -6.79 -8.09
CA ILE A 78 3.40 -7.94 -7.78
C ILE A 78 2.58 -9.04 -7.12
N SER A 79 3.00 -10.28 -7.34
CA SER A 79 2.44 -11.45 -6.71
C SER A 79 3.54 -12.26 -6.06
N GLY A 80 3.31 -12.69 -4.84
CA GLY A 80 4.31 -13.45 -4.12
C GLY A 80 3.71 -14.32 -3.03
N ARG A 81 4.60 -15.12 -2.46
CA ARG A 81 4.29 -16.03 -1.37
C ARG A 81 5.05 -15.61 -0.13
N THR A 82 4.36 -15.58 1.00
CA THR A 82 4.96 -15.31 2.30
C THR A 82 5.70 -16.56 2.83
N GLU A 83 6.52 -16.39 3.88
CA GLU A 83 7.20 -17.51 4.56
C GLU A 83 6.22 -18.56 5.09
N LYS A 84 5.01 -18.15 5.48
CA LYS A 84 3.92 -19.05 5.93
C LYS A 84 3.12 -19.66 4.77
N ASN A 85 3.58 -19.51 3.54
CA ASN A 85 2.92 -20.00 2.34
C ASN A 85 1.55 -19.38 2.02
N PHE A 86 1.28 -18.17 2.48
CA PHE A 86 0.14 -17.37 2.02
C PHE A 86 0.50 -16.67 0.71
N TYR A 87 -0.45 -16.62 -0.20
CA TYR A 87 -0.26 -15.97 -1.50
C TYR A 87 -0.96 -14.61 -1.50
N TRP A 88 -0.23 -13.60 -1.94
CA TRP A 88 -0.71 -12.23 -2.02
C TRP A 88 -0.46 -11.63 -3.39
N VAL A 89 -1.39 -10.78 -3.83
CA VAL A 89 -1.19 -9.82 -4.92
C VAL A 89 -1.20 -8.44 -4.30
N GLY A 90 -0.11 -7.71 -4.46
CA GLY A 90 0.02 -6.33 -3.99
C GLY A 90 0.02 -5.35 -5.15
N THR A 91 -0.69 -4.26 -4.99
CA THR A 91 -0.83 -3.21 -5.99
C THR A 91 -0.56 -1.84 -5.39
N CYS A 92 0.05 -0.97 -6.19
CA CYS A 92 0.24 0.43 -5.88
C CYS A 92 -0.05 1.26 -7.11
N GLY A 93 -0.76 2.35 -6.95
CA GLY A 93 -1.12 3.23 -8.06
C GLY A 93 -1.90 4.45 -7.61
N ILE A 94 -2.67 5.00 -8.54
CA ILE A 94 -3.60 6.09 -8.27
C ILE A 94 -4.98 5.78 -8.82
N TYR A 95 -6.00 6.24 -8.12
CA TYR A 95 -7.32 6.54 -8.67
C TYR A 95 -7.31 7.97 -9.16
N CYS A 96 -7.82 8.27 -10.33
CA CYS A 96 -7.90 9.63 -10.87
C CYS A 96 -9.16 9.84 -11.71
N GLY A 97 -9.52 11.09 -11.89
CA GLY A 97 -10.68 11.52 -12.67
C GLY A 97 -11.05 12.96 -12.36
N THR A 98 -12.16 13.41 -12.92
CA THR A 98 -12.71 14.74 -12.62
C THR A 98 -13.53 14.68 -11.34
N PHE A 99 -13.04 15.28 -10.26
CA PHE A 99 -13.67 15.26 -8.94
C PHE A 99 -14.81 16.27 -8.87
N ILE A 100 -16.05 15.81 -9.05
CA ILE A 100 -17.25 16.68 -9.20
C ILE A 100 -18.31 16.51 -8.11
N ASN A 101 -18.33 15.39 -7.38
CA ASN A 101 -19.22 15.21 -6.24
C ASN A 101 -18.41 14.96 -4.96
N PRO A 102 -18.90 15.33 -3.77
CA PRO A 102 -18.17 15.11 -2.52
C PRO A 102 -17.78 13.64 -2.31
N PHE A 103 -16.57 13.41 -1.80
CA PHE A 103 -16.08 12.10 -1.36
C PHE A 103 -15.81 12.15 0.15
N LEU A 104 -16.55 11.40 0.95
CA LEU A 104 -16.38 11.38 2.43
C LEU A 104 -16.39 12.80 3.04
N ASP A 105 -17.32 13.64 2.59
CA ASP A 105 -17.43 15.07 2.97
C ASP A 105 -16.28 15.97 2.47
N ILE A 106 -15.33 15.46 1.71
CA ILE A 106 -14.31 16.27 1.05
C ILE A 106 -14.98 17.00 -0.13
N PRO A 107 -14.91 18.34 -0.19
CA PRO A 107 -15.55 19.09 -1.27
C PRO A 107 -14.89 18.81 -2.61
N PRO A 108 -15.65 18.77 -3.72
CA PRO A 108 -15.11 18.52 -5.04
C PRO A 108 -14.23 19.69 -5.52
N THR A 109 -13.20 19.37 -6.28
CA THR A 109 -12.31 20.38 -6.88
C THR A 109 -12.86 20.95 -8.19
N GLY A 110 -13.76 20.22 -8.87
CA GLY A 110 -14.20 20.49 -10.24
C GLY A 110 -13.12 20.24 -11.31
N HIS A 111 -11.98 19.65 -10.94
CA HIS A 111 -10.83 19.42 -11.79
C HIS A 111 -10.33 17.98 -11.69
N LEU A 112 -9.38 17.62 -12.59
CA LEU A 112 -8.61 16.40 -12.46
C LEU A 112 -7.98 16.34 -11.05
N SER A 113 -8.31 15.27 -10.35
CA SER A 113 -7.75 14.97 -9.04
C SER A 113 -7.34 13.51 -8.97
N HIS A 114 -6.49 13.18 -8.01
CA HIS A 114 -5.98 11.83 -7.86
C HIS A 114 -5.83 11.48 -6.38
N MET A 115 -5.80 10.18 -6.11
CA MET A 115 -5.61 9.62 -4.79
C MET A 115 -4.77 8.34 -4.91
N ARG A 116 -3.63 8.31 -4.23
CA ARG A 116 -2.79 7.11 -4.19
C ARG A 116 -3.49 5.98 -3.44
N PHE A 117 -3.22 4.77 -3.87
CA PHE A 117 -3.64 3.56 -3.18
C PHE A 117 -2.50 2.55 -3.06
N HIS A 118 -2.58 1.75 -1.99
CA HIS A 118 -1.89 0.49 -1.84
C HIS A 118 -2.94 -0.54 -1.45
N GLU A 119 -3.11 -1.58 -2.25
CA GLU A 119 -4.11 -2.61 -2.03
C GLU A 119 -3.46 -3.98 -2.15
N PHE A 120 -3.77 -4.82 -1.18
CA PHE A 120 -3.20 -6.14 -1.03
C PHE A 120 -4.34 -7.16 -0.92
N PHE A 121 -4.23 -8.22 -1.71
CA PHE A 121 -5.26 -9.24 -1.88
C PHE A 121 -4.67 -10.60 -1.57
N LYS A 122 -5.16 -11.25 -0.51
CA LYS A 122 -4.77 -12.59 -0.13
C LYS A 122 -5.58 -13.61 -0.91
N PHE A 123 -4.89 -14.58 -1.50
CA PHE A 123 -5.52 -15.62 -2.29
C PHE A 123 -5.45 -16.98 -1.61
N GLU A 124 -6.60 -17.66 -1.56
CA GLU A 124 -6.74 -19.06 -1.19
C GLU A 124 -7.72 -19.73 -2.16
N ASN A 125 -7.35 -20.88 -2.70
CA ASN A 125 -8.20 -21.65 -3.63
C ASN A 125 -8.77 -20.83 -4.80
N ASN A 126 -7.96 -19.96 -5.40
CA ASN A 126 -8.32 -19.04 -6.49
C ASN A 126 -9.39 -17.99 -6.13
N LYS A 127 -9.62 -17.76 -4.85
CA LYS A 127 -10.46 -16.67 -4.35
C LYS A 127 -9.67 -15.73 -3.47
N ILE A 128 -10.08 -14.48 -3.43
CA ILE A 128 -9.58 -13.49 -2.47
C ILE A 128 -10.33 -13.70 -1.16
N THR A 129 -9.59 -13.99 -0.09
CA THR A 129 -10.14 -14.25 1.26
C THR A 129 -9.90 -13.10 2.22
N GLU A 130 -8.96 -12.21 1.89
CA GLU A 130 -8.65 -11.01 2.68
C GLU A 130 -8.19 -9.89 1.75
N VAL A 131 -8.60 -8.66 2.07
CA VAL A 131 -8.12 -7.44 1.42
C VAL A 131 -7.62 -6.47 2.49
N GLN A 132 -6.46 -5.87 2.25
CA GLN A 132 -5.93 -4.77 3.06
C GLN A 132 -5.68 -3.59 2.11
N ALA A 133 -6.45 -2.52 2.27
CA ALA A 133 -6.39 -1.36 1.39
C ALA A 133 -6.12 -0.07 2.16
N ILE A 134 -5.11 0.65 1.72
CA ILE A 134 -4.80 2.00 2.20
C ILE A 134 -4.95 2.97 1.04
N TRP A 135 -5.86 3.91 1.18
CA TRP A 135 -6.07 5.02 0.26
C TRP A 135 -5.56 6.31 0.90
N ASP A 136 -4.77 7.07 0.18
CA ASP A 136 -4.24 8.36 0.66
C ASP A 136 -5.33 9.45 0.56
N ILE A 137 -6.38 9.29 1.37
CA ILE A 137 -7.48 10.25 1.47
C ILE A 137 -6.97 11.67 1.75
N PRO A 138 -5.96 11.87 2.62
CA PRO A 138 -5.34 13.18 2.79
C PRO A 138 -4.81 13.82 1.50
N GLU A 139 -4.32 13.03 0.54
CA GLU A 139 -3.87 13.55 -0.76
C GLU A 139 -5.02 14.23 -1.53
N LEU A 140 -6.21 13.66 -1.48
CA LEU A 140 -7.40 14.27 -2.06
C LEU A 140 -7.86 15.51 -1.28
N MET A 141 -7.79 15.46 0.06
CA MET A 141 -8.08 16.61 0.92
C MET A 141 -7.18 17.81 0.62
N MET A 142 -5.89 17.58 0.38
CA MET A 142 -4.94 18.64 0.03
C MET A 142 -5.29 19.27 -1.32
N GLN A 143 -5.63 18.49 -2.34
CA GLN A 143 -6.05 18.98 -3.65
C GLN A 143 -7.35 19.80 -3.55
N ALA A 144 -8.28 19.39 -2.71
CA ALA A 144 -9.53 20.08 -2.42
C ALA A 144 -9.36 21.30 -1.50
N LYS A 145 -8.15 21.58 -1.01
CA LYS A 145 -7.86 22.63 -0.01
C LYS A 145 -8.67 22.44 1.30
N ALA A 146 -9.02 21.21 1.61
CA ALA A 146 -9.78 20.80 2.79
C ALA A 146 -8.88 20.11 3.85
N TRP A 147 -7.56 20.15 3.68
CA TRP A 147 -6.60 19.62 4.64
C TRP A 147 -6.45 20.57 5.83
N PRO A 148 -6.82 20.16 7.05
CA PRO A 148 -6.84 21.07 8.20
C PRO A 148 -5.47 21.23 8.88
N MET A 149 -4.45 20.54 8.42
CA MET A 149 -3.14 20.49 9.04
C MET A 149 -2.10 21.22 8.19
N ALA A 150 -0.87 21.32 8.72
CA ALA A 150 0.26 21.89 7.99
C ALA A 150 0.53 21.12 6.68
N PRO A 151 1.17 21.75 5.69
CA PRO A 151 1.64 21.07 4.49
C PRO A 151 2.55 19.89 4.83
N SER A 152 2.70 18.96 3.88
CA SER A 152 3.63 17.83 4.03
C SER A 152 5.05 18.28 4.33
N LEU A 153 5.76 17.52 5.14
CA LEU A 153 7.16 17.80 5.50
C LEU A 153 8.09 17.68 4.28
N GLY A 154 7.87 16.64 3.44
CA GLY A 154 8.54 16.45 2.17
C GLY A 154 7.71 17.00 1.00
N ARG A 155 7.94 16.46 -0.20
CA ARG A 155 7.14 16.78 -1.39
C ARG A 155 5.88 15.95 -1.44
N GLU A 156 4.76 16.55 -1.82
CA GLU A 156 3.46 15.88 -1.89
C GLU A 156 3.29 14.99 -3.13
N TRP A 157 4.30 14.96 -4.01
CA TRP A 157 4.27 14.24 -5.27
C TRP A 157 5.20 13.03 -5.27
N CYS A 158 4.81 11.97 -5.98
CA CYS A 158 5.70 10.87 -6.33
C CYS A 158 6.60 11.27 -7.52
N VAL A 159 7.47 12.26 -7.33
CA VAL A 159 8.38 12.74 -8.40
C VAL A 159 9.84 12.60 -7.96
N PRO A 160 10.71 12.00 -8.76
CA PRO A 160 10.36 11.14 -9.89
C PRO A 160 9.59 9.93 -9.39
N GLY A 161 8.44 9.67 -9.98
CA GLY A 161 7.64 8.50 -9.62
C GLY A 161 8.42 7.20 -9.78
N PRO A 162 7.86 6.03 -9.45
CA PRO A 162 8.32 4.74 -9.96
C PRO A 162 8.07 4.67 -11.47
N SER A 163 8.68 5.59 -12.17
CA SER A 163 8.29 6.07 -13.50
C SER A 163 8.83 5.22 -14.63
N THR A 164 9.68 4.27 -14.34
CA THR A 164 10.04 3.23 -15.29
C THR A 164 8.85 2.33 -15.59
N LEU A 165 7.80 2.33 -14.74
CA LEU A 165 6.60 1.51 -14.85
C LEU A 165 6.89 0.01 -15.04
N ASP A 166 8.08 -0.41 -14.65
CA ASP A 166 8.53 -1.80 -14.71
C ASP A 166 8.03 -2.65 -13.54
N GLY A 167 7.34 -2.01 -12.58
CA GLY A 167 6.62 -2.69 -11.49
C GLY A 167 5.39 -3.49 -11.93
N ILE A 168 4.99 -3.40 -13.21
CA ILE A 168 3.94 -4.23 -13.80
C ILE A 168 4.59 -5.24 -14.73
N ASN A 169 5.22 -6.25 -14.17
CA ASN A 169 5.88 -7.29 -14.92
C ASN A 169 4.91 -8.47 -15.15
N GLU A 170 4.65 -8.82 -16.40
CA GLU A 170 3.90 -10.03 -16.78
C GLU A 170 4.85 -11.19 -17.15
N GLY A 171 6.14 -11.02 -16.94
CA GLY A 171 7.17 -12.00 -17.22
C GLY A 171 7.22 -13.13 -16.18
N LYS A 172 8.25 -13.96 -16.33
CA LYS A 172 8.47 -15.09 -15.44
C LYS A 172 8.93 -14.64 -14.05
N ILE A 173 8.39 -15.28 -13.03
CA ILE A 173 8.82 -15.11 -11.64
C ILE A 173 9.96 -16.09 -11.35
N PHE A 174 11.10 -15.57 -10.89
CA PHE A 174 12.28 -16.35 -10.53
C PHE A 174 12.35 -16.46 -9.01
N THR A 175 12.14 -17.68 -8.50
CA THR A 175 12.07 -17.95 -7.05
C THR A 175 13.33 -17.51 -6.31
N GLU A 176 14.52 -17.78 -6.85
CA GLU A 176 15.79 -17.38 -6.23
C GLU A 176 15.92 -15.87 -6.07
N LYS A 177 15.57 -15.11 -7.12
CA LYS A 177 15.56 -13.63 -7.06
C LYS A 177 14.57 -13.13 -6.03
N SER A 178 13.35 -13.66 -6.05
CA SER A 178 12.30 -13.31 -5.10
C SER A 178 12.72 -13.57 -3.66
N SER A 179 13.30 -14.73 -3.39
CA SER A 179 13.78 -15.10 -2.04
C SER A 179 14.91 -14.19 -1.59
N SER A 180 15.89 -13.91 -2.45
CA SER A 180 16.99 -13.00 -2.11
C SER A 180 16.53 -11.58 -1.83
N SER A 181 15.58 -11.07 -2.62
CA SER A 181 15.00 -9.74 -2.40
C SER A 181 14.19 -9.68 -1.09
N LEU A 182 13.43 -10.73 -0.80
CA LEU A 182 12.66 -10.86 0.44
C LEU A 182 13.58 -10.86 1.66
N GLU A 183 14.62 -11.70 1.66
CA GLU A 183 15.61 -11.78 2.73
C GLU A 183 16.29 -10.43 2.99
N HIS A 184 16.63 -9.71 1.93
CA HIS A 184 17.23 -8.38 2.02
C HIS A 184 16.32 -7.39 2.73
N ILE A 185 15.03 -7.34 2.37
CA ILE A 185 14.06 -6.41 2.96
C ILE A 185 13.67 -6.81 4.38
N VAL A 186 13.52 -8.10 4.68
CA VAL A 186 13.28 -8.57 6.05
C VAL A 186 14.46 -8.22 6.96
N SER A 187 15.69 -8.42 6.47
CA SER A 187 16.90 -8.03 7.21
C SER A 187 16.96 -6.53 7.47
N MET A 188 16.60 -5.70 6.47
CA MET A 188 16.47 -4.25 6.61
C MET A 188 15.44 -3.87 7.68
N ALA A 189 14.26 -4.46 7.61
CA ALA A 189 13.17 -4.17 8.55
C ALA A 189 13.58 -4.50 9.99
N ASN A 190 14.27 -5.64 10.20
CA ASN A 190 14.81 -6.02 11.50
C ASN A 190 15.90 -5.05 12.00
N ALA A 191 16.77 -4.57 11.11
CA ALA A 191 17.77 -3.56 11.46
C ALA A 191 17.12 -2.22 11.84
N MET A 192 16.12 -1.77 11.09
CA MET A 192 15.39 -0.53 11.37
C MET A 192 14.67 -0.54 12.73
N LYS A 193 14.24 -1.71 13.18
CA LYS A 193 13.54 -1.89 14.46
C LYS A 193 14.41 -1.59 15.68
N ARG A 194 15.73 -1.69 15.54
CA ARG A 194 16.69 -1.49 16.64
C ARG A 194 16.77 -0.04 17.12
N HIS A 195 16.39 0.90 16.28
CA HIS A 195 16.35 2.32 16.64
C HIS A 195 14.90 2.78 16.89
N PRO A 196 14.61 3.52 17.99
CA PRO A 196 15.52 4.03 19.01
C PRO A 196 15.68 3.11 20.23
N SER A 197 15.05 1.94 20.25
CA SER A 197 14.96 1.08 21.44
C SER A 197 16.28 0.51 21.95
N GLU A 198 17.21 0.23 21.03
CA GLU A 198 18.50 -0.37 21.35
C GLU A 198 19.68 0.62 21.27
N GLY A 199 19.47 1.78 20.64
CA GLY A 199 20.51 2.79 20.48
C GLY A 199 20.25 3.80 19.38
N GLY A 200 21.31 4.38 18.83
CA GLY A 200 21.26 5.44 17.84
C GLY A 200 20.88 4.95 16.44
N PRO A 201 20.72 5.91 15.51
CA PRO A 201 20.29 5.62 14.13
C PRO A 201 21.29 4.77 13.32
N GLU A 202 22.53 4.70 13.75
CA GLU A 202 23.57 3.85 13.13
C GLU A 202 23.21 2.36 13.18
N LEU A 203 22.44 1.93 14.19
CA LEU A 203 21.98 0.55 14.33
C LEU A 203 21.05 0.09 13.23
N MET A 204 20.43 1.01 12.50
CA MET A 204 19.57 0.68 11.36
C MET A 204 20.37 0.26 10.12
N GLU A 205 21.65 0.56 10.07
CA GLU A 205 22.55 0.22 8.96
C GLU A 205 21.96 0.59 7.55
N LEU A 206 21.21 1.71 7.46
CA LEU A 206 20.45 2.05 6.24
C LEU A 206 21.31 2.07 4.98
N GLY A 207 22.57 2.49 5.09
CA GLY A 207 23.52 2.50 3.97
C GLY A 207 23.87 1.11 3.42
N LYS A 208 23.62 0.04 4.18
CA LYS A 208 23.79 -1.35 3.74
C LYS A 208 22.62 -1.81 2.85
N TYR A 209 21.44 -1.31 3.12
CA TYR A 209 20.21 -1.76 2.48
C TYR A 209 19.73 -0.84 1.37
N TRP A 210 19.94 0.45 1.51
CA TRP A 210 19.39 1.46 0.62
C TRP A 210 20.42 2.06 -0.32
N HIS A 211 20.05 2.15 -1.58
CA HIS A 211 20.85 2.86 -2.55
C HIS A 211 20.94 4.35 -2.15
N LYS A 212 22.13 4.95 -2.28
CA LYS A 212 22.36 6.37 -1.90
C LYS A 212 21.40 7.36 -2.56
N ASN A 213 20.90 7.02 -3.74
CA ASN A 213 19.96 7.84 -4.52
C ASN A 213 18.52 7.34 -4.45
N MET A 214 18.15 6.57 -3.42
CA MET A 214 16.79 6.08 -3.26
C MET A 214 15.79 7.24 -3.12
N ASN A 215 14.57 7.03 -3.55
CA ASN A 215 13.45 7.91 -3.24
C ASN A 215 12.57 7.23 -2.18
N TRP A 216 12.13 8.05 -1.24
CA TRP A 216 11.10 7.69 -0.28
C TRP A 216 9.79 8.36 -0.70
N TYR A 217 8.75 7.58 -0.87
CA TYR A 217 7.41 8.06 -1.23
C TYR A 217 6.48 7.90 -0.03
N GLY A 218 6.55 8.82 0.91
CA GLY A 218 5.66 8.84 2.07
C GLY A 218 4.24 9.26 1.69
N PRO A 219 3.23 8.91 2.53
CA PRO A 219 1.86 9.37 2.34
C PRO A 219 1.76 10.89 2.54
N SER A 220 0.62 11.46 2.14
CA SER A 220 0.33 12.86 2.35
C SER A 220 0.41 13.25 3.83
N GLY A 221 0.95 14.43 4.11
CA GLY A 221 1.36 14.87 5.45
C GLY A 221 2.82 14.54 5.79
N ILE A 222 3.36 13.43 5.31
CA ILE A 222 4.79 13.09 5.37
C ILE A 222 5.48 13.56 4.09
N GLY A 223 5.00 13.11 2.93
CA GLY A 223 5.54 13.47 1.63
C GLY A 223 6.77 12.69 1.21
N SER A 224 7.22 12.95 -0.01
CA SER A 224 8.35 12.28 -0.66
C SER A 224 9.67 12.98 -0.34
N SER A 225 10.75 12.19 -0.29
CA SER A 225 12.09 12.69 -0.02
C SER A 225 13.17 11.89 -0.77
N ARG A 226 14.41 12.39 -0.76
CA ARG A 226 15.53 11.82 -1.49
C ARG A 226 16.64 11.37 -0.53
N GLY A 227 17.11 10.14 -0.74
CA GLY A 227 18.24 9.57 0.00
C GLY A 227 17.95 9.32 1.49
N ILE A 228 18.94 8.80 2.19
CA ILE A 228 18.83 8.47 3.62
C ILE A 228 18.61 9.74 4.45
N ASP A 229 19.33 10.81 4.15
CA ASP A 229 19.22 12.08 4.89
C ASP A 229 17.82 12.70 4.72
N GLY A 230 17.27 12.65 3.48
CA GLY A 230 15.91 13.12 3.22
C GLY A 230 14.86 12.29 3.97
N PHE A 231 14.97 10.98 3.97
CA PHE A 231 14.10 10.11 4.75
C PHE A 231 14.16 10.42 6.24
N ARG A 232 15.36 10.58 6.79
CA ARG A 232 15.54 10.89 8.22
C ARG A 232 14.97 12.25 8.58
N THR A 233 15.30 13.28 7.80
CA THR A 233 14.93 14.68 8.10
C THR A 233 13.42 14.90 7.99
N TRP A 234 12.80 14.38 6.95
CA TRP A 234 11.40 14.70 6.63
C TRP A 234 10.39 13.63 7.06
N HIS A 235 10.84 12.46 7.46
CA HIS A 235 9.96 11.40 7.94
C HIS A 235 10.36 10.89 9.32
N GLN A 236 11.54 10.26 9.45
CA GLN A 236 11.86 9.47 10.64
C GLN A 236 12.01 10.31 11.90
N ILE A 237 12.76 11.40 11.86
CA ILE A 237 12.97 12.27 13.03
C ILE A 237 11.66 12.92 13.49
N PRO A 238 10.84 13.55 12.61
CA PRO A 238 9.53 14.05 12.99
C PRO A 238 8.61 12.98 13.59
N PHE A 239 8.61 11.78 13.01
CA PHE A 239 7.80 10.66 13.50
C PHE A 239 8.23 10.22 14.91
N LEU A 240 9.53 10.09 15.19
CA LEU A 240 10.04 9.76 16.51
C LEU A 240 9.76 10.86 17.53
N ASN A 241 9.82 12.12 17.13
CA ASN A 241 9.47 13.25 17.98
C ASN A 241 7.98 13.25 18.35
N ALA A 242 7.12 12.86 17.40
CA ALA A 242 5.68 12.73 17.62
C ALA A 242 5.31 11.50 18.48
N LYS A 243 6.19 10.49 18.53
CA LYS A 243 6.03 9.26 19.30
C LYS A 243 7.24 9.02 20.21
N PRO A 244 7.41 9.82 21.27
CA PRO A 244 8.60 9.75 22.14
C PRO A 244 8.67 8.48 23.00
N ASP A 245 7.59 7.73 23.08
CA ASP A 245 7.47 6.44 23.76
C ASP A 245 7.79 5.24 22.84
N ARG A 246 7.94 5.47 21.54
CA ARG A 246 8.38 4.43 20.62
C ARG A 246 9.80 3.95 21.03
N GLY A 247 9.91 2.71 21.37
CA GLY A 247 11.15 2.13 21.91
C GLY A 247 11.10 1.84 23.41
N LYS A 248 10.11 2.37 24.12
CA LYS A 248 9.76 1.91 25.47
C LYS A 248 8.74 0.77 25.41
N LEU A 249 8.80 0.02 24.33
CA LEU A 249 7.71 -0.79 23.87
C LEU A 249 7.44 -1.98 24.74
N THR A 250 6.17 -2.26 24.83
CA THR A 250 5.53 -3.36 25.52
C THR A 250 6.03 -4.71 24.99
N SER A 251 5.72 -5.78 25.68
CA SER A 251 6.04 -7.16 25.28
C SER A 251 5.57 -7.51 23.86
N TYR A 252 4.64 -6.75 23.31
CA TYR A 252 4.12 -6.90 21.97
C TYR A 252 5.15 -6.55 20.89
N ASP A 253 5.82 -5.40 21.03
CA ASP A 253 6.82 -4.95 20.06
C ASP A 253 8.16 -5.71 20.15
N LYS A 254 8.39 -6.41 21.24
CA LYS A 254 9.60 -7.22 21.44
C LYS A 254 9.48 -8.64 20.91
N LYS A 255 8.27 -9.17 20.82
CA LYS A 255 8.03 -10.56 20.37
C LYS A 255 8.11 -10.71 18.87
N ASP A 256 7.76 -9.65 18.17
CA ASP A 256 7.44 -9.74 16.76
C ASP A 256 8.44 -8.89 16.02
N GLY A 257 9.50 -9.52 15.55
CA GLY A 257 10.32 -8.97 14.49
C GLY A 257 9.42 -8.53 13.35
N TRP A 258 9.87 -7.61 12.54
CA TRP A 258 9.32 -7.42 11.22
C TRP A 258 9.59 -8.72 10.44
N GLY A 259 8.88 -9.73 10.79
CA GLY A 259 8.83 -10.99 10.13
C GLY A 259 7.37 -11.35 10.03
N GLU A 260 7.08 -12.48 9.47
CA GLU A 260 5.73 -13.00 9.43
C GLU A 260 5.22 -13.29 10.85
N ASP A 261 4.58 -12.31 11.43
CA ASP A 261 3.57 -12.59 12.44
C ASP A 261 2.16 -12.50 11.79
N ILE A 262 1.13 -12.57 12.61
CA ILE A 262 -0.25 -12.44 12.15
C ILE A 262 -0.60 -11.04 11.61
N PHE A 263 0.29 -10.06 11.77
CA PHE A 263 0.03 -8.65 11.46
C PHE A 263 0.79 -8.15 10.23
N TYR A 264 1.96 -8.74 9.93
CA TYR A 264 2.79 -8.32 8.82
C TYR A 264 3.01 -9.46 7.84
N HIS A 265 2.82 -9.16 6.56
CA HIS A 265 3.00 -10.09 5.47
C HIS A 265 4.02 -9.54 4.50
N PHE A 266 5.15 -10.23 4.40
CA PHE A 266 6.20 -9.91 3.43
C PHE A 266 6.12 -10.90 2.29
N PHE A 267 6.12 -10.39 1.06
CA PHE A 267 6.18 -11.22 -0.14
C PHE A 267 6.92 -10.51 -1.26
N SER A 268 7.40 -11.27 -2.23
CA SER A 268 8.28 -10.74 -3.27
C SER A 268 8.00 -11.34 -4.63
N GLU A 269 8.27 -10.55 -5.65
CA GLU A 269 8.30 -10.94 -7.05
C GLU A 269 9.60 -10.39 -7.67
N ASN A 270 10.53 -11.26 -8.01
CA ASN A 270 11.85 -10.89 -8.54
C ASN A 270 12.56 -9.85 -7.65
N GLU A 271 12.80 -8.64 -8.15
CA GLU A 271 13.46 -7.55 -7.44
C GLU A 271 12.48 -6.72 -6.58
N TYR A 272 11.18 -6.97 -6.64
CA TYR A 272 10.17 -6.23 -5.90
C TYR A 272 9.78 -6.95 -4.63
N VAL A 273 9.61 -6.19 -3.56
CA VAL A 273 9.10 -6.70 -2.29
C VAL A 273 7.96 -5.83 -1.82
N ALA A 274 6.90 -6.46 -1.34
CA ALA A 274 5.79 -5.79 -0.69
C ALA A 274 5.71 -6.19 0.78
N VAL A 275 5.24 -5.25 1.58
CA VAL A 275 4.93 -5.46 2.99
C VAL A 275 3.55 -4.90 3.24
N THR A 276 2.66 -5.71 3.79
CA THR A 276 1.35 -5.26 4.25
C THR A 276 1.13 -5.73 5.69
N GLY A 277 0.25 -5.03 6.41
CA GLY A 277 -0.08 -5.40 7.78
C GLY A 277 -1.07 -4.45 8.41
N LEU A 278 -1.81 -4.96 9.38
CA LEU A 278 -2.71 -4.18 10.20
C LEU A 278 -1.93 -3.55 11.33
N SER A 279 -1.85 -2.23 11.36
CA SER A 279 -1.19 -1.52 12.46
C SER A 279 -2.20 -1.19 13.56
N LEU A 280 -1.85 -1.49 14.80
CA LEU A 280 -2.62 -1.08 15.97
C LEU A 280 -2.63 0.45 16.22
N ILE A 281 -1.97 1.22 15.37
CA ILE A 281 -1.97 2.69 15.44
C ILE A 281 -3.33 3.29 15.04
N HIS A 282 -4.23 2.49 14.51
CA HIS A 282 -5.56 2.91 14.08
C HIS A 282 -6.67 2.56 15.08
N ILE A 283 -6.31 2.20 16.31
CA ILE A 283 -7.26 2.01 17.41
C ILE A 283 -7.30 3.26 18.27
#